data_16a6d3d3f84a6b73e05ccf8de988db04
#
_entry.id   16a6d3d3f84a6b73e05ccf8de988db04
#
_cell.length_a   1.000
_cell.length_b   1.000
_cell.length_c   1.000
_cell.angle_alpha   90.00
_cell.angle_beta   90.00
_cell.angle_gamma   90.00
#
_symmetry.space_group_name_H-M   'P 1'
#
loop_
_entity.id
_entity.type
_entity.pdbx_description
1 polymer ?
#
loop_
_entity_poly.entity_id
_entity_poly.type
_entity_poly.pdbx_seq_one_letter_code
_entity_poly.pdbx_strand_id
1 'polypeptide(L)'
;MARELIMVMRVADYIMQRLVQAGVAHVFQVTGRGTLFLSDALAKIEDLQAVSLHHEQSCSFAAVAYAEKQRGLGACLVSTGCASTNTITGVLTAWQDGVSCIFISGQNILRETTRHTGIALRTYGQQEADIVSLVTPITKYAHMLQRAQDIVEVMD
;
A
#
# COMPACT_ATOMS: atom_id res chain seq x y z
N MET A 1 -9.88 -13.88 -38.09
CA MET A 1 -9.08 -14.05 -36.85
C MET A 1 -9.20 -12.77 -36.06
N ALA A 2 -9.99 -12.78 -34.99
CA ALA A 2 -10.10 -11.63 -34.08
C ALA A 2 -8.75 -11.51 -33.33
N ARG A 3 -8.08 -10.37 -33.44
CA ARG A 3 -6.96 -10.02 -32.57
C ARG A 3 -7.54 -9.87 -31.16
N GLU A 4 -7.21 -10.80 -30.27
CA GLU A 4 -7.39 -10.55 -28.83
C GLU A 4 -6.65 -9.26 -28.46
N LEU A 5 -7.41 -8.24 -28.12
CA LEU A 5 -6.84 -7.02 -27.51
C LEU A 5 -6.30 -7.44 -26.13
N ILE A 6 -5.01 -7.63 -26.04
CA ILE A 6 -4.34 -7.75 -24.74
C ILE A 6 -4.46 -6.38 -24.07
N MET A 7 -5.40 -6.24 -23.15
CA MET A 7 -5.49 -5.05 -22.32
C MET A 7 -4.32 -5.06 -21.35
N VAL A 8 -3.36 -4.16 -21.55
CA VAL A 8 -2.27 -3.93 -20.59
C VAL A 8 -2.76 -2.93 -19.56
N MET A 9 -2.82 -3.36 -18.30
CA MET A 9 -3.21 -2.51 -17.17
C MET A 9 -1.97 -2.16 -16.35
N ARG A 10 -1.88 -0.92 -15.85
CA ARG A 10 -0.82 -0.55 -14.89
C ARG A 10 -1.10 -1.25 -13.54
N VAL A 11 -0.03 -1.66 -12.85
CA VAL A 11 -0.13 -2.25 -11.51
C VAL A 11 -0.91 -1.35 -10.53
N ALA A 12 -0.69 -0.04 -10.60
CA ALA A 12 -1.39 0.93 -9.77
C ALA A 12 -2.91 0.92 -10.02
N ASP A 13 -3.34 0.85 -11.28
CA ASP A 13 -4.76 0.78 -11.63
C ASP A 13 -5.38 -0.55 -11.16
N TYR A 14 -4.65 -1.66 -11.31
CA TYR A 14 -5.08 -2.97 -10.82
C TYR A 14 -5.30 -2.97 -9.31
N ILE A 15 -4.36 -2.41 -8.53
CA ILE A 15 -4.50 -2.29 -7.07
C ILE A 15 -5.79 -1.55 -6.71
N MET A 16 -6.05 -0.39 -7.33
CA MET A 16 -7.26 0.39 -7.03
C MET A 16 -8.54 -0.37 -7.39
N GLN A 17 -8.56 -1.08 -8.52
CA GLN A 17 -9.70 -1.93 -8.88
C GLN A 17 -9.93 -3.06 -7.89
N ARG A 18 -8.85 -3.71 -7.40
CA ARG A 18 -8.97 -4.76 -6.38
C ARG A 18 -9.51 -4.22 -5.05
N LEU A 19 -9.13 -3.00 -4.64
CA LEU A 19 -9.71 -2.34 -3.47
C LEU A 19 -11.22 -2.13 -3.62
N VAL A 20 -11.68 -1.64 -4.79
CA VAL A 20 -13.12 -1.51 -5.10
C VAL A 20 -13.82 -2.88 -5.00
N GLN A 21 -13.26 -3.90 -5.64
CA GLN A 21 -13.83 -5.26 -5.60
C GLN A 21 -13.89 -5.84 -4.19
N ALA A 22 -12.97 -5.45 -3.32
CA ALA A 22 -12.97 -5.82 -1.89
C ALA A 22 -13.93 -4.96 -1.04
N GLY A 23 -14.71 -4.07 -1.65
CA GLY A 23 -15.69 -3.23 -0.97
C GLY A 23 -15.11 -2.00 -0.28
N VAL A 24 -13.87 -1.62 -0.57
CA VAL A 24 -13.28 -0.38 -0.06
C VAL A 24 -13.92 0.80 -0.79
N ALA A 25 -14.38 1.81 -0.03
CA ALA A 25 -14.89 3.06 -0.60
C ALA A 25 -13.98 4.27 -0.30
N HIS A 26 -13.13 4.18 0.72
CA HIS A 26 -12.27 5.28 1.14
C HIS A 26 -10.83 4.79 1.35
N VAL A 27 -9.87 5.55 0.81
CA VAL A 27 -8.43 5.32 1.02
C VAL A 27 -7.86 6.50 1.78
N PHE A 28 -7.38 6.27 3.00
CA PHE A 28 -6.75 7.30 3.84
C PHE A 28 -5.29 7.44 3.46
N GLN A 29 -4.84 8.64 3.08
CA GLN A 29 -3.50 8.80 2.52
C GLN A 29 -2.76 10.05 2.98
N VAL A 30 -1.43 9.96 2.94
CA VAL A 30 -0.53 11.09 2.76
C VAL A 30 0.21 10.87 1.44
N THR A 31 0.11 11.84 0.53
CA THR A 31 0.75 11.74 -0.77
C THR A 31 2.28 11.90 -0.65
N GLY A 32 3.00 11.32 -1.61
CA GLY A 32 4.45 11.45 -1.67
C GLY A 32 5.04 10.83 -2.94
N ARG A 33 6.35 11.03 -3.13
CA ARG A 33 7.06 10.53 -4.31
C ARG A 33 6.87 9.02 -4.53
N GLY A 34 6.92 8.23 -3.45
CA GLY A 34 6.82 6.77 -3.53
C GLY A 34 5.44 6.26 -3.95
N THR A 35 4.40 7.08 -3.83
CA THR A 35 3.02 6.72 -4.19
C THR A 35 2.49 7.48 -5.40
N LEU A 36 3.33 8.17 -6.16
CA LEU A 36 2.90 9.03 -7.26
C LEU A 36 1.91 8.33 -8.21
N PHE A 37 2.25 7.14 -8.69
CA PHE A 37 1.40 6.39 -9.61
C PHE A 37 0.16 5.79 -8.93
N LEU A 38 0.24 5.44 -7.65
CA LEU A 38 -0.89 4.96 -6.86
C LEU A 38 -1.88 6.10 -6.60
N SER A 39 -1.40 7.28 -6.24
CA SER A 39 -2.23 8.46 -6.03
C SER A 39 -2.89 8.93 -7.34
N ASP A 40 -2.17 8.83 -8.48
CA ASP A 40 -2.74 9.10 -9.81
C ASP A 40 -3.84 8.09 -10.18
N ALA A 41 -3.65 6.82 -9.90
CA ALA A 41 -4.67 5.79 -10.13
C ALA A 41 -5.88 5.98 -9.21
N LEU A 42 -5.66 6.30 -7.93
CA LEU A 42 -6.72 6.59 -6.97
C LEU A 42 -7.56 7.81 -7.40
N ALA A 43 -6.94 8.83 -7.95
CA ALA A 43 -7.64 10.03 -8.41
C ALA A 43 -8.49 9.80 -9.68
N LYS A 44 -8.27 8.70 -10.40
CA LYS A 44 -8.97 8.38 -11.66
C LYS A 44 -10.13 7.40 -11.51
N ILE A 45 -10.20 6.70 -10.40
CA ILE A 45 -11.25 5.71 -10.15
C ILE A 45 -12.41 6.34 -9.38
N GLU A 46 -13.62 6.29 -9.95
CA GLU A 46 -14.78 6.99 -9.40
C GLU A 46 -15.32 6.35 -8.12
N ASP A 47 -15.13 5.02 -7.95
CA ASP A 47 -15.67 4.26 -6.84
C ASP A 47 -14.81 4.34 -5.55
N LEU A 48 -13.65 5.01 -5.59
CA LEU A 48 -12.79 5.23 -4.44
C LEU A 48 -12.64 6.71 -4.11
N GLN A 49 -12.85 7.06 -2.86
CA GLN A 49 -12.60 8.40 -2.37
C GLN A 49 -11.24 8.48 -1.66
N ALA A 50 -10.38 9.37 -2.13
CA ALA A 50 -9.14 9.72 -1.44
C ALA A 50 -9.42 10.66 -0.26
N VAL A 51 -9.02 10.26 0.95
CA VAL A 51 -9.07 11.09 2.15
C VAL A 51 -7.65 11.42 2.58
N SER A 52 -7.21 12.64 2.25
CA SER A 52 -5.86 13.10 2.56
C SER A 52 -5.79 13.69 3.97
N LEU A 53 -4.86 13.19 4.77
CA LEU A 53 -4.59 13.66 6.13
C LEU A 53 -3.18 14.28 6.20
N HIS A 54 -2.81 14.81 7.37
CA HIS A 54 -1.55 15.53 7.56
C HIS A 54 -0.41 14.68 8.15
N HIS A 55 -0.71 13.44 8.56
CA HIS A 55 0.28 12.52 9.12
C HIS A 55 -0.13 11.06 8.87
N GLU A 56 0.83 10.21 8.56
CA GLU A 56 0.60 8.81 8.17
C GLU A 56 0.02 7.97 9.31
N GLN A 57 0.40 8.26 10.56
CA GLN A 57 -0.21 7.60 11.72
C GLN A 57 -1.70 7.89 11.80
N SER A 58 -2.12 9.14 11.52
CA SER A 58 -3.53 9.49 11.47
C SER A 58 -4.27 8.74 10.36
N CYS A 59 -3.63 8.53 9.20
CA CYS A 59 -4.19 7.73 8.11
C CYS A 59 -4.39 6.27 8.53
N SER A 60 -3.41 5.69 9.22
CA SER A 60 -3.50 4.31 9.70
C SER A 60 -4.62 4.12 10.72
N PHE A 61 -4.76 5.01 11.70
CA PHE A 61 -5.87 4.99 12.66
C PHE A 61 -7.23 5.23 12.01
N ALA A 62 -7.30 6.15 11.03
CA ALA A 62 -8.53 6.41 10.31
C ALA A 62 -8.98 5.18 9.51
N ALA A 63 -8.04 4.45 8.87
CA ALA A 63 -8.32 3.20 8.18
C ALA A 63 -8.86 2.13 9.13
N VAL A 64 -8.26 1.97 10.32
CA VAL A 64 -8.71 1.02 11.35
C VAL A 64 -10.12 1.37 11.82
N ALA A 65 -10.35 2.60 12.27
CA ALA A 65 -11.64 3.05 12.78
C ALA A 65 -12.75 2.96 11.70
N TYR A 66 -12.40 3.26 10.44
CA TYR A 66 -13.30 3.12 9.32
C TYR A 66 -13.69 1.65 9.08
N ALA A 67 -12.70 0.73 9.08
CA ALA A 67 -12.94 -0.70 8.93
C ALA A 67 -13.86 -1.25 10.01
N GLU A 68 -13.64 -0.89 11.28
CA GLU A 68 -14.50 -1.26 12.40
C GLU A 68 -15.94 -0.76 12.20
N LYS A 69 -16.08 0.51 11.85
CA LYS A 69 -17.39 1.15 11.65
C LYS A 69 -18.18 0.49 10.51
N GLN A 70 -17.51 0.21 9.39
CA GLN A 70 -18.13 -0.39 8.20
C GLN A 70 -18.22 -1.92 8.27
N ARG A 71 -17.53 -2.56 9.21
CA ARG A 71 -17.34 -4.01 9.29
C ARG A 71 -16.80 -4.59 7.98
N GLY A 72 -15.81 -3.89 7.41
CA GLY A 72 -15.21 -4.19 6.11
C GLY A 72 -13.71 -4.02 6.12
N LEU A 73 -13.13 -3.78 4.96
CA LEU A 73 -11.69 -3.57 4.77
C LEU A 73 -11.35 -2.07 4.85
N GLY A 74 -10.45 -1.70 5.76
CA GLY A 74 -9.84 -0.37 5.81
C GLY A 74 -8.62 -0.29 4.90
N ALA A 75 -8.41 0.85 4.24
CA ALA A 75 -7.28 1.04 3.34
C ALA A 75 -6.48 2.30 3.69
N CYS A 76 -5.16 2.14 3.84
CA CYS A 76 -4.20 3.21 4.10
C CYS A 76 -3.12 3.20 3.02
N LEU A 77 -2.84 4.37 2.42
CA LEU A 77 -1.83 4.55 1.38
C LEU A 77 -0.82 5.62 1.82
N VAL A 78 0.44 5.25 1.92
CA VAL A 78 1.52 6.14 2.38
C VAL A 78 2.79 5.99 1.54
N SER A 79 3.63 7.00 1.58
CA SER A 79 4.86 7.04 0.80
C SER A 79 5.96 6.11 1.36
N THR A 80 7.19 6.26 0.90
CA THR A 80 8.35 5.42 1.24
C THR A 80 8.87 5.65 2.65
N GLY A 81 9.52 4.64 3.20
CA GLY A 81 10.44 4.75 4.34
C GLY A 81 9.81 5.30 5.61
N CYS A 82 10.21 6.51 6.01
CA CYS A 82 9.69 7.15 7.23
C CYS A 82 8.17 7.32 7.21
N ALA A 83 7.57 7.55 6.04
CA ALA A 83 6.12 7.60 5.89
C ALA A 83 5.47 6.26 6.25
N SER A 84 6.02 5.16 5.74
CA SER A 84 5.50 3.83 6.08
C SER A 84 5.75 3.45 7.54
N THR A 85 6.90 3.79 8.12
CA THR A 85 7.17 3.51 9.54
C THR A 85 6.24 4.28 10.49
N ASN A 86 5.77 5.47 10.09
CA ASN A 86 4.77 6.21 10.85
C ASN A 86 3.42 5.48 10.95
N THR A 87 3.12 4.50 10.10
CA THR A 87 1.87 3.72 10.17
C THR A 87 1.93 2.55 11.14
N ILE A 88 3.10 2.16 11.65
CA ILE A 88 3.32 0.91 12.42
C ILE A 88 2.39 0.84 13.64
N THR A 89 2.14 1.96 14.33
CA THR A 89 1.21 1.98 15.47
C THR A 89 -0.19 1.56 15.06
N GLY A 90 -0.71 2.08 13.94
CA GLY A 90 -2.03 1.68 13.43
C GLY A 90 -2.05 0.25 12.90
N VAL A 91 -0.96 -0.25 12.29
CA VAL A 91 -0.82 -1.66 11.90
C VAL A 91 -0.93 -2.56 13.12
N LEU A 92 -0.21 -2.22 14.21
CA LEU A 92 -0.27 -2.96 15.46
C LEU A 92 -1.68 -2.91 16.08
N THR A 93 -2.35 -1.76 16.05
CA THR A 93 -3.73 -1.62 16.53
C THR A 93 -4.66 -2.55 15.75
N ALA A 94 -4.62 -2.52 14.41
CA ALA A 94 -5.41 -3.43 13.58
C ALA A 94 -5.14 -4.90 13.91
N TRP A 95 -3.87 -5.26 14.14
CA TRP A 95 -3.46 -6.62 14.52
C TRP A 95 -4.03 -7.05 15.87
N GLN A 96 -3.91 -6.21 16.90
CA GLN A 96 -4.38 -6.52 18.25
C GLN A 96 -5.90 -6.64 18.33
N ASP A 97 -6.61 -5.77 17.61
CA ASP A 97 -8.08 -5.72 17.64
C ASP A 97 -8.72 -6.63 16.58
N GLY A 98 -7.92 -7.32 15.76
CA GLY A 98 -8.40 -8.22 14.72
C GLY A 98 -9.15 -7.51 13.58
N VAL A 99 -8.85 -6.23 13.34
CA VAL A 99 -9.49 -5.40 12.33
C VAL A 99 -8.86 -5.63 10.95
N SER A 100 -9.69 -5.86 9.94
CA SER A 100 -9.24 -6.09 8.56
C SER A 100 -8.78 -4.79 7.92
N CYS A 101 -7.47 -4.65 7.70
CA CYS A 101 -6.88 -3.48 7.04
C CYS A 101 -5.81 -3.88 6.02
N ILE A 102 -5.73 -3.11 4.95
CA ILE A 102 -4.62 -3.13 4.00
C ILE A 102 -3.82 -1.83 4.12
N PHE A 103 -2.50 -1.97 4.29
CA PHE A 103 -1.56 -0.85 4.34
C PHE A 103 -0.67 -0.92 3.11
N ILE A 104 -0.76 0.06 2.23
CA ILE A 104 -0.01 0.13 0.99
C ILE A 104 1.07 1.20 1.15
N SER A 105 2.31 0.78 1.04
CA SER A 105 3.48 1.66 1.12
C SER A 105 4.14 1.80 -0.24
N GLY A 106 4.48 3.02 -0.61
CA GLY A 106 5.39 3.25 -1.72
C GLY A 106 6.79 2.73 -1.43
N GLN A 107 7.61 2.56 -2.47
CA GLN A 107 9.01 2.21 -2.36
C GLN A 107 9.83 2.93 -3.46
N ASN A 108 11.14 3.01 -3.28
CA ASN A 108 12.07 3.39 -4.34
C ASN A 108 12.02 2.39 -5.50
N ILE A 109 12.53 2.78 -6.66
CA ILE A 109 12.68 1.82 -7.76
C ILE A 109 13.56 0.65 -7.30
N LEU A 110 13.22 -0.55 -7.70
CA LEU A 110 13.81 -1.79 -7.18
C LEU A 110 15.34 -1.78 -7.14
N ARG A 111 15.99 -1.31 -8.20
CA ARG A 111 17.46 -1.21 -8.28
C ARG A 111 18.10 -0.26 -7.26
N GLU A 112 17.32 0.61 -6.65
CA GLU A 112 17.74 1.56 -5.60
C GLU A 112 17.32 1.08 -4.20
N THR A 113 17.05 -0.20 -4.03
CA THR A 113 16.79 -0.79 -2.72
C THR A 113 17.98 -1.62 -2.26
N THR A 114 18.25 -1.61 -0.96
CA THR A 114 19.32 -2.42 -0.35
C THR A 114 19.13 -3.89 -0.62
N ARG A 115 17.89 -4.39 -0.61
CA ARG A 115 17.57 -5.78 -0.96
C ARG A 115 18.04 -6.20 -2.34
N HIS A 116 17.93 -5.30 -3.32
CA HIS A 116 18.29 -5.61 -4.70
C HIS A 116 19.80 -5.59 -4.93
N THR A 117 20.53 -4.78 -4.18
CA THR A 117 21.99 -4.64 -4.37
C THR A 117 22.76 -5.90 -3.98
N GLY A 118 22.22 -6.75 -3.09
CA GLY A 118 22.93 -7.89 -2.50
C GLY A 118 24.10 -7.51 -1.60
N ILE A 119 24.30 -6.21 -1.32
CA ILE A 119 25.36 -5.68 -0.47
C ILE A 119 24.75 -5.29 0.88
N ALA A 120 25.47 -5.57 1.97
CA ALA A 120 25.05 -5.19 3.33
C ALA A 120 25.19 -3.68 3.53
N LEU A 121 24.23 -2.92 3.02
CA LEU A 121 24.11 -1.47 3.18
C LEU A 121 23.04 -1.16 4.23
N ARG A 122 23.28 -0.09 5.00
CA ARG A 122 22.28 0.41 5.95
C ARG A 122 21.08 1.02 5.25
N THR A 123 21.29 1.74 4.18
CA THR A 123 20.27 2.37 3.33
C THR A 123 20.91 2.70 1.97
N TYR A 124 20.11 2.74 0.91
CA TYR A 124 20.56 3.09 -0.43
C TYR A 124 19.63 4.10 -1.09
N GLY A 125 18.36 3.77 -1.24
CA GLY A 125 17.37 4.69 -1.80
C GLY A 125 16.98 5.82 -0.84
N GLN A 126 16.39 6.86 -1.39
CA GLN A 126 15.93 8.00 -0.60
C GLN A 126 14.87 7.57 0.43
N GLN A 127 15.13 7.82 1.71
CA GLN A 127 14.24 7.44 2.83
C GLN A 127 13.87 5.94 2.83
N GLU A 128 14.74 5.08 2.30
CA GLU A 128 14.49 3.65 2.27
C GLU A 128 14.37 3.08 3.69
N ALA A 129 13.33 2.27 3.89
CA ALA A 129 13.20 1.38 5.05
C ALA A 129 12.69 0.02 4.59
N ASP A 130 13.19 -1.06 5.19
CA ASP A 130 12.63 -2.40 4.97
C ASP A 130 11.38 -2.58 5.81
N ILE A 131 10.30 -1.94 5.38
CA ILE A 131 9.02 -1.96 6.09
C ILE A 131 8.48 -3.39 6.24
N VAL A 132 8.70 -4.26 5.25
CA VAL A 132 8.25 -5.65 5.30
C VAL A 132 8.84 -6.36 6.53
N SER A 133 10.14 -6.26 6.74
CA SER A 133 10.79 -6.86 7.92
C SER A 133 10.28 -6.28 9.24
N LEU A 134 9.92 -4.99 9.26
CA LEU A 134 9.42 -4.32 10.46
C LEU A 134 7.99 -4.75 10.82
N VAL A 135 7.13 -5.02 9.84
CA VAL A 135 5.71 -5.31 10.08
C VAL A 135 5.34 -6.80 10.01
N THR A 136 6.23 -7.66 9.51
CA THR A 136 5.98 -9.11 9.43
C THR A 136 5.43 -9.72 10.72
N PRO A 137 5.96 -9.41 11.92
CA PRO A 137 5.46 -10.02 13.16
C PRO A 137 4.08 -9.51 13.61
N ILE A 138 3.57 -8.46 13.01
CA ILE A 138 2.30 -7.80 13.35
C ILE A 138 1.33 -7.73 12.16
N THR A 139 1.50 -8.58 11.16
CA THR A 139 0.61 -8.68 10.00
C THR A 139 0.39 -10.15 9.63
N LYS A 140 -0.73 -10.46 8.99
CA LYS A 140 -0.96 -11.79 8.42
C LYS A 140 -0.11 -12.04 7.18
N TYR A 141 0.15 -10.98 6.43
CA TYR A 141 0.92 -11.02 5.19
C TYR A 141 1.61 -9.68 4.98
N ALA A 142 2.88 -9.70 4.61
CA ALA A 142 3.65 -8.52 4.24
C ALA A 142 4.57 -8.86 3.07
N HIS A 143 4.48 -8.12 1.98
CA HIS A 143 5.22 -8.40 0.75
C HIS A 143 5.71 -7.13 0.07
N MET A 144 6.93 -7.18 -0.47
CA MET A 144 7.47 -6.15 -1.35
C MET A 144 7.39 -6.64 -2.79
N LEU A 145 6.56 -5.99 -3.59
CA LEU A 145 6.37 -6.33 -5.00
C LEU A 145 7.68 -6.12 -5.78
N GLN A 146 8.17 -7.17 -6.41
CA GLN A 146 9.40 -7.15 -7.20
C GLN A 146 9.14 -7.19 -8.71
N ARG A 147 8.08 -7.87 -9.14
CA ARG A 147 7.67 -7.97 -10.53
C ARG A 147 6.21 -7.59 -10.67
N ALA A 148 5.86 -6.95 -11.77
CA ALA A 148 4.49 -6.51 -12.02
C ALA A 148 3.48 -7.68 -12.00
N GLN A 149 3.89 -8.87 -12.45
CA GLN A 149 3.03 -10.06 -12.50
C GLN A 149 2.64 -10.57 -11.12
N ASP A 150 3.49 -10.36 -10.10
CA ASP A 150 3.28 -10.87 -8.75
C ASP A 150 2.07 -10.20 -8.08
N ILE A 151 1.60 -9.07 -8.62
CA ILE A 151 0.50 -8.29 -8.03
C ILE A 151 -0.82 -9.08 -7.95
N VAL A 152 -1.05 -9.99 -8.88
CA VAL A 152 -2.29 -10.80 -8.90
C VAL A 152 -2.34 -11.70 -7.67
N GLU A 153 -1.26 -12.44 -7.42
CA GLU A 153 -1.14 -13.33 -6.25
C GLU A 153 -1.13 -12.55 -4.93
N VAL A 154 -0.52 -11.36 -4.92
CA VAL A 154 -0.43 -10.51 -3.72
C VAL A 154 -1.79 -9.93 -3.32
N MET A 155 -2.67 -9.69 -4.28
CA MET A 155 -3.98 -9.05 -4.04
C MET A 155 -5.15 -10.06 -3.94
N ASP A 156 -4.92 -11.33 -4.19
CA ASP A 156 -5.88 -12.41 -4.01
C ASP A 156 -5.86 -12.98 -2.59
#